data_3450061a69c959be8f1bdfd989cf8666
#
_entry.id   3450061a69c959be8f1bdfd989cf8666
#
_cell.length_a   1.000
_cell.length_b   1.000
_cell.length_c   1.000
_cell.angle_alpha   90.00
_cell.angle_beta   90.00
_cell.angle_gamma   90.00
#
_symmetry.space_group_name_H-M   'P 1'
#
loop_
_entity.id
_entity.type
_entity.pdbx_description
1 polymer ?
#
loop_
_entity_poly.entity_id
_entity_poly.type
_entity_poly.pdbx_seq_one_letter_code
_entity_poly.pdbx_strand_id
1 'polypeptide(L)'
;MARQTLNRGTAANDGTGDTLRVAAQKINENFAQLYTAIGGDSATATVRLTAAGVEFEGQAADDHETVLSAEPTADRAVVIPDASGTLVLNTATQTITNKTILVPTMTTPQIKDADSSHTYNLTVGNISANRNIALPALGAGDTFVFENHTQTLTNKTFTMPTLESVKLGGIDGGSLLLDSGSNEYLKFVKTASAVNFVTITNSATGQPASIDVDGSDTNISLHLGAKGTGAVQIVNKLVLEKGTDVATTEAIDLTEPLTVFNSGSVINPTISDGTIQGEVKYLSNIGAGQVNLQAGSTTKIFGVNNNKQLEFSQGDGCILVWNSTASKWFLVSNNGATINNT
;
A
#
# COMPACT_ATOMS: atom_id res chain seq x y z
N MET A 1 -71.00 31.21 15.67
CA MET A 1 -72.28 31.86 15.55
C MET A 1 -72.39 32.43 14.15
N ALA A 2 -73.60 32.55 13.61
CA ALA A 2 -73.80 33.05 12.25
C ALA A 2 -73.82 34.58 12.22
N ARG A 3 -73.26 35.16 11.19
CA ARG A 3 -73.23 36.62 10.99
C ARG A 3 -74.63 37.14 11.01
N GLN A 4 -74.94 38.15 11.77
CA GLN A 4 -76.27 38.83 11.78
C GLN A 4 -76.35 39.79 10.61
N THR A 5 -77.45 39.69 9.87
CA THR A 5 -77.69 40.56 8.75
C THR A 5 -78.56 41.76 9.18
N LEU A 6 -78.13 42.95 8.81
CA LEU A 6 -78.87 44.17 9.00
C LEU A 6 -80.06 44.17 8.06
N ASN A 7 -81.29 44.27 8.60
CA ASN A 7 -82.48 44.46 7.78
C ASN A 7 -82.62 45.97 7.46
N ARG A 8 -82.46 46.31 6.21
CA ARG A 8 -82.57 47.71 5.73
C ARG A 8 -83.99 48.15 5.34
N GLY A 9 -85.00 47.26 5.50
CA GLY A 9 -86.28 47.45 4.96
C GLY A 9 -86.35 47.20 3.45
N THR A 10 -87.54 47.34 2.86
CA THR A 10 -87.78 47.18 1.43
C THR A 10 -87.74 48.49 0.65
N ALA A 11 -88.03 49.62 1.32
CA ALA A 11 -87.94 50.99 0.82
C ALA A 11 -87.57 51.97 1.89
N ALA A 12 -87.13 53.20 1.52
CA ALA A 12 -86.79 54.24 2.47
C ALA A 12 -88.02 54.63 3.31
N ASN A 13 -87.85 54.62 4.66
CA ASN A 13 -88.86 55.00 5.68
C ASN A 13 -90.14 54.12 5.65
N ASP A 14 -90.04 52.88 5.22
CA ASP A 14 -91.20 51.94 5.14
C ASP A 14 -91.47 51.30 6.54
N GLY A 15 -90.67 51.56 7.55
CA GLY A 15 -90.86 51.00 8.88
C GLY A 15 -90.54 49.50 9.02
N THR A 16 -90.13 48.83 7.97
CA THR A 16 -89.89 47.39 7.94
C THR A 16 -88.44 46.98 8.23
N GLY A 17 -87.48 47.93 8.27
CA GLY A 17 -86.09 47.71 8.57
C GLY A 17 -85.77 47.65 10.08
N ASP A 18 -84.59 47.27 10.40
CA ASP A 18 -84.10 47.33 11.80
C ASP A 18 -84.13 48.78 12.31
N THR A 19 -84.50 48.94 13.55
CA THR A 19 -84.33 50.24 14.20
C THR A 19 -82.87 50.57 14.38
N LEU A 20 -82.48 51.83 14.49
CA LEU A 20 -81.08 52.22 14.66
C LEU A 20 -80.45 51.52 15.83
N ARG A 21 -81.15 51.31 16.94
CA ARG A 21 -80.66 50.56 18.09
C ARG A 21 -80.40 49.10 17.75
N VAL A 22 -81.31 48.42 17.09
CA VAL A 22 -81.18 47.00 16.67
C VAL A 22 -80.02 46.85 15.68
N ALA A 23 -79.97 47.75 14.70
CA ALA A 23 -78.82 47.72 13.74
C ALA A 23 -77.49 47.93 14.44
N ALA A 24 -77.34 48.89 15.35
CA ALA A 24 -76.11 49.11 16.12
C ALA A 24 -75.76 47.86 16.98
N GLN A 25 -76.74 47.21 17.59
CA GLN A 25 -76.56 46.01 18.35
C GLN A 25 -76.03 44.88 17.46
N LYS A 26 -76.64 44.63 16.29
CA LYS A 26 -76.15 43.61 15.35
C LYS A 26 -74.71 43.89 14.87
N ILE A 27 -74.37 45.15 14.62
CA ILE A 27 -73.01 45.57 14.27
C ILE A 27 -72.04 45.22 15.39
N ASN A 28 -72.33 45.64 16.62
CA ASN A 28 -71.48 45.35 17.75
C ASN A 28 -71.32 43.87 18.02
N GLU A 29 -72.38 43.07 17.89
CA GLU A 29 -72.32 41.61 18.04
C GLU A 29 -71.50 40.94 16.94
N ASN A 30 -71.59 41.41 15.69
CA ASN A 30 -70.77 40.91 14.61
C ASN A 30 -69.26 41.26 14.87
N PHE A 31 -68.97 42.48 15.32
CA PHE A 31 -67.63 42.82 15.69
C PHE A 31 -67.14 42.04 16.90
N ALA A 32 -67.94 41.84 17.94
CA ALA A 32 -67.59 41.01 19.07
C ALA A 32 -67.25 39.56 18.65
N GLN A 33 -68.01 38.97 17.70
CA GLN A 33 -67.76 37.69 17.14
C GLN A 33 -66.43 37.68 16.35
N LEU A 34 -66.15 38.71 15.55
CA LEU A 34 -64.92 38.85 14.81
C LEU A 34 -63.71 38.97 15.81
N TYR A 35 -63.78 39.82 16.81
CA TYR A 35 -62.74 39.94 17.83
C TYR A 35 -62.51 38.62 18.56
N THR A 36 -63.58 37.90 18.92
CA THR A 36 -63.47 36.57 19.52
C THR A 36 -62.78 35.59 18.59
N ALA A 37 -63.13 35.59 17.29
CA ALA A 37 -62.53 34.69 16.27
C ALA A 37 -61.06 34.98 16.02
N ILE A 38 -60.60 36.23 16.10
CA ILE A 38 -59.20 36.64 15.90
C ILE A 38 -58.40 36.75 17.20
N GLY A 39 -58.95 36.35 18.36
CA GLY A 39 -58.22 36.26 19.61
C GLY A 39 -58.64 37.25 20.68
N GLY A 40 -59.64 38.14 20.48
CA GLY A 40 -60.21 39.06 21.46
C GLY A 40 -59.35 40.32 21.71
N ASP A 41 -59.73 41.07 22.74
CA ASP A 41 -59.15 42.39 23.10
C ASP A 41 -57.81 42.29 23.92
N SER A 42 -57.35 41.08 24.17
CA SER A 42 -56.14 40.93 25.00
C SER A 42 -54.89 41.01 24.17
N ALA A 43 -53.91 41.82 24.60
CA ALA A 43 -52.61 41.94 23.97
C ALA A 43 -51.80 40.61 23.96
N THR A 44 -52.25 39.60 24.73
CA THR A 44 -51.72 38.26 24.78
C THR A 44 -52.53 37.23 24.05
N ALA A 45 -53.62 37.64 23.36
CA ALA A 45 -54.54 36.76 22.68
C ALA A 45 -53.92 36.18 21.39
N THR A 46 -54.12 34.87 21.19
CA THR A 46 -53.73 34.19 20.00
C THR A 46 -54.85 34.29 18.95
N VAL A 47 -54.54 34.68 17.73
CA VAL A 47 -55.49 34.58 16.61
C VAL A 47 -55.81 33.12 16.35
N ARG A 48 -57.04 32.71 16.53
CA ARG A 48 -57.49 31.34 16.28
C ARG A 48 -58.19 31.24 14.92
N LEU A 49 -57.53 30.63 13.99
CA LEU A 49 -58.09 30.30 12.71
C LEU A 49 -58.66 28.87 12.79
N THR A 50 -59.95 28.71 12.61
CA THR A 50 -60.65 27.41 12.70
C THR A 50 -60.89 26.80 11.32
N ALA A 51 -60.41 27.44 10.27
CA ALA A 51 -60.47 26.96 8.90
C ALA A 51 -59.36 25.95 8.60
N ALA A 52 -59.45 25.26 7.47
CA ALA A 52 -58.50 24.21 7.04
C ALA A 52 -57.08 24.72 6.80
N GLY A 53 -56.84 26.04 6.87
CA GLY A 53 -55.49 26.61 6.69
C GLY A 53 -55.55 28.11 6.54
N VAL A 54 -54.37 28.72 6.39
CA VAL A 54 -54.16 30.10 5.93
C VAL A 54 -53.79 30.06 4.47
N GLU A 55 -54.63 30.61 3.62
CA GLU A 55 -54.42 30.71 2.19
C GLU A 55 -53.65 31.99 1.86
N PHE A 56 -52.62 31.87 1.07
CA PHE A 56 -51.86 33.01 0.55
C PHE A 56 -52.09 33.05 -0.96
N GLU A 57 -52.84 34.00 -1.42
CA GLU A 57 -53.00 34.35 -2.82
C GLU A 57 -51.67 34.82 -3.37
N GLY A 58 -51.29 34.34 -4.57
CA GLY A 58 -50.07 34.75 -5.28
C GLY A 58 -50.22 36.20 -5.84
N GLN A 59 -49.29 36.54 -6.73
CA GLN A 59 -49.32 37.87 -7.38
C GLN A 59 -50.44 37.99 -8.41
N ALA A 60 -50.96 36.90 -8.91
CA ALA A 60 -52.10 36.80 -9.81
C ALA A 60 -53.30 36.15 -9.10
N ALA A 61 -54.47 36.70 -9.30
CA ALA A 61 -55.70 36.05 -8.84
C ALA A 61 -56.04 34.92 -9.83
N ASP A 62 -55.63 33.72 -9.47
CA ASP A 62 -55.87 32.51 -10.24
C ASP A 62 -56.16 31.33 -9.29
N ASP A 63 -56.18 30.10 -9.79
CA ASP A 63 -56.44 28.91 -8.97
C ASP A 63 -55.17 28.29 -8.33
N HIS A 64 -54.09 29.09 -8.12
CA HIS A 64 -52.81 28.61 -7.60
C HIS A 64 -52.41 29.32 -6.30
N GLU A 65 -52.96 28.89 -5.18
CA GLU A 65 -52.68 29.45 -3.86
C GLU A 65 -51.69 28.58 -3.05
N THR A 66 -51.06 29.21 -2.08
CA THR A 66 -50.30 28.49 -1.07
C THR A 66 -51.08 28.39 0.22
N VAL A 67 -51.47 27.20 0.62
CA VAL A 67 -52.22 26.95 1.85
C VAL A 67 -51.28 26.43 2.94
N LEU A 68 -51.19 27.18 4.04
CA LEU A 68 -50.57 26.69 5.28
C LEU A 68 -51.64 26.02 6.13
N SER A 69 -51.69 24.68 6.09
CA SER A 69 -52.65 23.87 6.83
C SER A 69 -52.00 23.16 8.00
N ALA A 70 -52.78 22.83 9.04
CA ALA A 70 -52.30 22.04 10.17
C ALA A 70 -53.34 20.95 10.50
N GLU A 71 -52.84 19.70 10.62
CA GLU A 71 -53.67 18.53 11.01
C GLU A 71 -53.11 17.92 12.32
N PRO A 72 -53.06 18.65 13.43
CA PRO A 72 -52.51 18.13 14.66
C PRO A 72 -53.46 17.22 15.40
N THR A 73 -52.99 16.06 15.85
CA THR A 73 -53.70 15.18 16.80
C THR A 73 -53.50 15.60 18.25
N ALA A 74 -52.63 16.55 18.50
CA ALA A 74 -52.34 17.19 19.79
C ALA A 74 -51.79 18.60 19.55
N ASP A 75 -51.75 19.43 20.60
CA ASP A 75 -51.17 20.77 20.49
C ASP A 75 -49.71 20.71 20.05
N ARG A 76 -49.39 21.48 19.03
CA ARG A 76 -48.05 21.63 18.47
C ARG A 76 -47.70 23.10 18.28
N ALA A 77 -46.48 23.47 18.64
CA ALA A 77 -45.93 24.82 18.40
C ALA A 77 -44.95 24.77 17.21
N VAL A 78 -45.16 25.60 16.21
CA VAL A 78 -44.18 25.89 15.16
C VAL A 78 -43.67 27.30 15.42
N VAL A 79 -42.42 27.40 15.86
CA VAL A 79 -41.79 28.70 16.13
C VAL A 79 -41.06 29.16 14.85
N ILE A 80 -41.53 30.29 14.31
CA ILE A 80 -40.84 30.99 13.23
C ILE A 80 -39.85 31.98 13.89
N PRO A 81 -38.52 31.81 13.69
CA PRO A 81 -37.57 32.71 14.28
C PRO A 81 -37.65 34.14 13.71
N ASP A 82 -37.27 35.13 14.50
CA ASP A 82 -37.16 36.53 14.05
C ASP A 82 -35.94 36.70 13.13
N ALA A 83 -36.06 36.15 11.92
CA ALA A 83 -35.00 36.18 10.89
C ALA A 83 -35.64 35.92 9.51
N SER A 84 -35.07 36.56 8.49
CA SER A 84 -35.45 36.26 7.10
C SER A 84 -34.95 34.88 6.71
N GLY A 85 -35.76 34.11 6.00
CA GLY A 85 -35.37 32.76 5.54
C GLY A 85 -36.47 32.10 4.72
N THR A 86 -36.18 30.88 4.30
CA THR A 86 -37.07 30.03 3.51
C THR A 86 -37.43 28.77 4.31
N LEU A 87 -38.69 28.38 4.31
CA LEU A 87 -39.12 27.12 4.89
C LEU A 87 -38.56 25.95 4.06
N VAL A 88 -38.03 24.94 4.75
CA VAL A 88 -37.57 23.71 4.11
C VAL A 88 -38.74 22.77 3.94
N LEU A 89 -39.07 22.42 2.70
CA LEU A 89 -40.14 21.49 2.34
C LEU A 89 -39.57 20.08 2.16
N ASN A 90 -40.31 19.06 2.60
CA ASN A 90 -39.84 17.66 2.57
C ASN A 90 -39.75 17.04 1.17
N THR A 91 -40.50 17.55 0.19
CA THR A 91 -40.57 17.01 -1.18
C THR A 91 -39.91 17.92 -2.22
N ALA A 92 -39.53 19.15 -1.86
CA ALA A 92 -38.94 20.10 -2.79
C ALA A 92 -37.42 19.99 -2.79
N THR A 93 -36.79 20.13 -3.97
CA THR A 93 -35.33 20.32 -4.05
C THR A 93 -34.98 21.71 -3.56
N GLN A 94 -34.25 21.78 -2.44
CA GLN A 94 -33.88 23.04 -1.80
C GLN A 94 -32.40 23.03 -1.39
N THR A 95 -31.77 24.18 -1.54
CA THR A 95 -30.44 24.42 -1.02
C THR A 95 -30.51 24.97 0.41
N ILE A 96 -29.91 24.28 1.36
CA ILE A 96 -29.86 24.70 2.78
C ILE A 96 -28.49 25.31 3.02
N THR A 97 -28.46 26.64 3.26
CA THR A 97 -27.22 27.38 3.54
C THR A 97 -27.19 27.89 4.98
N ASN A 98 -26.00 28.00 5.55
CA ASN A 98 -25.78 28.52 6.90
C ASN A 98 -26.62 27.83 7.99
N LYS A 99 -26.78 26.51 7.87
CA LYS A 99 -27.50 25.67 8.84
C LYS A 99 -26.58 24.63 9.46
N THR A 100 -26.67 24.48 10.77
CA THR A 100 -26.09 23.35 11.47
C THR A 100 -27.11 22.23 11.57
N ILE A 101 -26.78 21.06 11.07
CA ILE A 101 -27.62 19.87 11.13
C ILE A 101 -27.00 18.94 12.18
N LEU A 102 -27.68 18.79 13.31
CA LEU A 102 -27.24 17.90 14.38
C LEU A 102 -27.74 16.49 14.15
N VAL A 103 -26.83 15.50 14.26
CA VAL A 103 -27.15 14.06 14.14
C VAL A 103 -28.00 13.73 12.92
N PRO A 104 -27.58 14.12 11.71
CA PRO A 104 -28.34 13.79 10.51
C PRO A 104 -28.31 12.29 10.23
N THR A 105 -29.45 11.72 9.85
CA THR A 105 -29.50 10.37 9.26
C THR A 105 -29.54 10.51 7.74
N MET A 106 -28.55 9.97 7.06
CA MET A 106 -28.45 10.00 5.61
C MET A 106 -28.34 8.58 5.06
N THR A 107 -29.15 8.21 4.10
CA THR A 107 -29.15 6.86 3.51
C THR A 107 -28.04 6.69 2.48
N THR A 108 -27.89 7.67 1.57
CA THR A 108 -26.87 7.67 0.51
C THR A 108 -26.36 9.10 0.31
N PRO A 109 -25.49 9.60 1.17
CA PRO A 109 -24.98 10.95 1.01
C PRO A 109 -24.17 11.08 -0.28
N GLN A 110 -24.38 12.19 -0.99
CA GLN A 110 -23.69 12.52 -2.22
C GLN A 110 -22.88 13.79 -2.02
N ILE A 111 -21.63 13.75 -2.46
CA ILE A 111 -20.72 14.90 -2.43
C ILE A 111 -20.38 15.24 -3.88
N LYS A 112 -20.74 16.44 -4.32
CA LYS A 112 -20.38 16.92 -5.66
C LYS A 112 -18.90 17.29 -5.71
N ASP A 113 -18.30 17.09 -6.89
CA ASP A 113 -16.98 17.61 -7.19
C ASP A 113 -16.97 19.16 -7.26
N ALA A 114 -15.79 19.75 -7.46
CA ALA A 114 -15.62 21.19 -7.39
C ALA A 114 -16.41 21.97 -8.46
N ASP A 115 -16.60 21.40 -9.66
CA ASP A 115 -17.38 22.00 -10.74
C ASP A 115 -18.84 21.55 -10.79
N SER A 116 -19.22 20.68 -9.86
CA SER A 116 -20.58 20.11 -9.73
C SER A 116 -21.03 19.25 -10.92
N SER A 117 -20.10 18.80 -11.75
CA SER A 117 -20.41 17.96 -12.92
C SER A 117 -20.62 16.49 -12.56
N HIS A 118 -19.98 16.01 -11.47
CA HIS A 118 -20.03 14.63 -11.01
C HIS A 118 -20.25 14.54 -9.50
N THR A 119 -20.52 13.36 -8.99
CA THR A 119 -20.76 13.12 -7.56
C THR A 119 -19.97 11.92 -7.03
N TYR A 120 -19.46 12.05 -5.83
CA TYR A 120 -19.05 10.92 -5.00
C TYR A 120 -20.25 10.41 -4.22
N ASN A 121 -20.60 9.14 -4.41
CA ASN A 121 -21.68 8.48 -3.67
C ASN A 121 -21.05 7.67 -2.53
N LEU A 122 -21.39 8.00 -1.27
CA LEU A 122 -21.01 7.17 -0.14
C LEU A 122 -22.07 6.07 0.04
N THR A 123 -21.75 4.87 -0.41
CA THR A 123 -22.62 3.71 -0.27
C THR A 123 -22.21 2.89 0.95
N VAL A 124 -23.19 2.45 1.72
CA VAL A 124 -22.98 1.64 2.92
C VAL A 124 -23.58 0.26 2.68
N GLY A 125 -22.77 -0.79 2.84
CA GLY A 125 -23.26 -2.16 2.80
C GLY A 125 -24.11 -2.52 4.03
N ASN A 126 -24.84 -3.62 3.95
CA ASN A 126 -25.60 -4.13 5.10
C ASN A 126 -24.65 -4.57 6.22
N ILE A 127 -24.87 -4.04 7.41
CA ILE A 127 -24.12 -4.38 8.61
C ILE A 127 -25.03 -5.03 9.65
N SER A 128 -24.53 -6.03 10.38
CA SER A 128 -25.30 -6.77 11.40
C SER A 128 -25.34 -6.06 12.75
N ALA A 129 -24.53 -5.03 12.97
CA ALA A 129 -24.49 -4.22 14.18
C ALA A 129 -23.90 -2.84 13.88
N ASN A 130 -24.19 -1.85 14.75
CA ASN A 130 -23.64 -0.51 14.59
C ASN A 130 -22.12 -0.54 14.59
N ARG A 131 -21.50 0.24 13.68
CA ARG A 131 -20.06 0.42 13.56
C ARG A 131 -19.72 1.90 13.53
N ASN A 132 -18.68 2.28 14.24
CA ASN A 132 -18.16 3.64 14.23
C ASN A 132 -16.99 3.73 13.25
N ILE A 133 -17.06 4.67 12.32
CA ILE A 133 -15.93 5.09 11.50
C ILE A 133 -15.44 6.39 12.13
N ALA A 134 -14.35 6.31 12.90
CA ALA A 134 -13.75 7.48 13.54
C ALA A 134 -12.78 8.15 12.55
N LEU A 135 -12.99 9.43 12.31
CA LEU A 135 -12.00 10.27 11.65
C LEU A 135 -11.07 10.85 12.73
N PRO A 136 -9.74 10.65 12.62
CA PRO A 136 -8.80 11.21 13.59
C PRO A 136 -8.81 12.75 13.54
N ALA A 137 -8.41 13.38 14.65
CA ALA A 137 -8.13 14.80 14.63
C ALA A 137 -6.91 15.06 13.74
N LEU A 138 -7.10 15.79 12.66
CA LEU A 138 -6.04 16.11 11.70
C LEU A 138 -5.45 17.49 12.04
N GLY A 139 -4.13 17.59 12.20
CA GLY A 139 -3.42 18.87 12.36
C GLY A 139 -3.20 19.61 11.04
N ALA A 140 -3.36 18.92 9.91
CA ALA A 140 -3.28 19.45 8.55
C ALA A 140 -4.18 18.61 7.64
N GLY A 141 -4.35 19.00 6.36
CA GLY A 141 -5.08 18.21 5.38
C GLY A 141 -4.46 16.83 5.16
N ASP A 142 -5.28 15.80 5.00
CA ASP A 142 -4.86 14.43 4.68
C ASP A 142 -5.82 13.81 3.66
N THR A 143 -5.44 12.65 3.10
CA THR A 143 -6.17 12.00 2.01
C THR A 143 -6.58 10.58 2.43
N PHE A 144 -7.77 10.16 2.05
CA PHE A 144 -8.19 8.77 2.19
C PHE A 144 -7.39 7.86 1.25
N VAL A 145 -7.10 6.65 1.74
CA VAL A 145 -6.50 5.59 0.92
C VAL A 145 -7.61 4.77 0.29
N PHE A 146 -7.61 4.71 -1.04
CA PHE A 146 -8.60 3.97 -1.81
C PHE A 146 -8.00 2.69 -2.41
N GLU A 147 -8.76 1.61 -2.46
CA GLU A 147 -8.32 0.30 -2.91
C GLU A 147 -7.75 0.30 -4.34
N ASN A 148 -8.46 0.92 -5.27
CA ASN A 148 -8.14 0.88 -6.70
C ASN A 148 -7.51 2.17 -7.25
N HIS A 149 -7.07 3.07 -6.38
CA HIS A 149 -6.47 4.33 -6.78
C HIS A 149 -4.97 4.34 -6.47
N THR A 150 -4.14 4.67 -7.47
CA THR A 150 -2.70 4.83 -7.25
C THR A 150 -2.43 6.02 -6.34
N GLN A 151 -1.89 5.76 -5.16
CA GLN A 151 -1.62 6.79 -4.15
C GLN A 151 -0.22 6.62 -3.56
N THR A 152 0.43 7.76 -3.30
CA THR A 152 1.67 7.80 -2.52
C THR A 152 1.33 8.02 -1.05
N LEU A 153 1.73 7.07 -0.20
CA LEU A 153 1.54 7.16 1.24
C LEU A 153 2.80 7.73 1.89
N THR A 154 2.69 8.91 2.50
CA THR A 154 3.79 9.55 3.23
C THR A 154 3.49 9.55 4.73
N ASN A 155 4.53 9.44 5.55
CA ASN A 155 4.42 9.47 7.01
C ASN A 155 3.42 8.44 7.59
N LYS A 156 3.32 7.26 6.97
CA LYS A 156 2.46 6.17 7.45
C LYS A 156 3.28 5.07 8.09
N THR A 157 2.87 4.63 9.26
CA THR A 157 3.41 3.44 9.92
C THR A 157 2.45 2.28 9.72
N PHE A 158 2.95 1.19 9.18
CA PHE A 158 2.20 -0.05 9.05
C PHE A 158 2.63 -1.00 10.16
N THR A 159 1.70 -1.35 11.04
CA THR A 159 1.96 -2.31 12.12
C THR A 159 1.59 -3.70 11.64
N MET A 160 2.57 -4.60 11.56
CA MET A 160 2.40 -6.00 11.11
C MET A 160 1.67 -6.14 9.76
N PRO A 161 2.06 -5.40 8.71
CA PRO A 161 1.41 -5.54 7.42
C PRO A 161 1.78 -6.88 6.78
N THR A 162 0.82 -7.55 6.15
CA THR A 162 1.10 -8.58 5.15
C THR A 162 1.24 -7.87 3.81
N LEU A 163 2.42 -7.97 3.20
CA LEU A 163 2.71 -7.34 1.91
C LEU A 163 2.99 -8.43 0.87
N GLU A 164 2.15 -8.54 -0.14
CA GLU A 164 2.32 -9.44 -1.27
C GLU A 164 2.96 -8.69 -2.45
N SER A 165 3.91 -9.33 -3.13
CA SER A 165 4.55 -8.79 -4.34
C SER A 165 5.14 -7.39 -4.18
N VAL A 166 5.86 -7.15 -3.09
CA VAL A 166 6.45 -5.84 -2.79
C VAL A 166 7.56 -5.51 -3.78
N LYS A 167 7.38 -4.43 -4.52
CA LYS A 167 8.45 -3.81 -5.31
C LYS A 167 9.07 -2.66 -4.52
N LEU A 168 10.28 -2.87 -4.02
CA LEU A 168 11.07 -1.83 -3.35
C LEU A 168 11.85 -1.06 -4.42
N GLY A 169 11.29 0.03 -4.89
CA GLY A 169 11.93 0.90 -5.88
C GLY A 169 12.56 2.12 -5.22
N GLY A 170 13.63 2.68 -5.87
CA GLY A 170 14.22 3.94 -5.43
C GLY A 170 15.05 3.85 -4.15
N ILE A 171 15.54 2.66 -3.78
CA ILE A 171 16.47 2.51 -2.66
C ILE A 171 17.84 3.01 -3.12
N ASP A 172 18.06 4.30 -2.98
CA ASP A 172 19.32 4.95 -3.35
C ASP A 172 20.10 5.27 -2.07
N GLY A 173 20.98 4.35 -1.66
CA GLY A 173 21.86 4.52 -0.50
C GLY A 173 21.14 4.49 0.86
N GLY A 174 19.89 4.05 0.92
CA GLY A 174 19.12 3.91 2.16
C GLY A 174 19.22 2.53 2.80
N SER A 175 19.05 2.45 4.11
CA SER A 175 18.88 1.19 4.81
C SER A 175 17.46 0.69 4.61
N LEU A 176 17.33 -0.59 4.24
CA LEU A 176 16.01 -1.20 4.00
C LEU A 176 15.42 -1.81 5.27
N LEU A 177 16.24 -2.48 6.07
CA LEU A 177 15.83 -3.12 7.30
C LEU A 177 16.57 -2.49 8.47
N LEU A 178 15.81 -1.96 9.43
CA LEU A 178 16.30 -1.34 10.64
C LEU A 178 15.74 -2.08 11.87
N ASP A 179 16.47 -2.05 12.98
CA ASP A 179 15.94 -2.44 14.28
C ASP A 179 15.08 -1.29 14.91
N SER A 180 14.53 -1.54 16.07
CA SER A 180 13.75 -0.53 16.81
C SER A 180 14.57 0.67 17.28
N GLY A 181 15.91 0.55 17.31
CA GLY A 181 16.85 1.62 17.63
C GLY A 181 17.38 2.38 16.42
N SER A 182 16.81 2.11 15.23
CA SER A 182 17.24 2.67 13.94
C SER A 182 18.64 2.22 13.49
N ASN A 183 19.14 1.07 14.00
CA ASN A 183 20.36 0.47 13.51
C ASN A 183 20.08 -0.39 12.26
N GLU A 184 21.02 -0.42 11.35
CA GLU A 184 20.89 -1.08 10.06
C GLU A 184 21.13 -2.59 10.17
N TYR A 185 20.12 -3.42 9.82
CA TYR A 185 20.31 -4.85 9.61
C TYR A 185 20.87 -5.17 8.23
N LEU A 186 20.35 -4.50 7.21
CA LEU A 186 20.70 -4.74 5.82
C LEU A 186 20.61 -3.43 5.03
N LYS A 187 21.69 -3.13 4.31
CA LYS A 187 21.80 -1.96 3.46
C LYS A 187 22.01 -2.36 2.01
N PHE A 188 21.16 -1.84 1.13
CA PHE A 188 21.34 -1.96 -0.31
C PHE A 188 21.97 -0.68 -0.84
N VAL A 189 23.04 -0.82 -1.59
CA VAL A 189 23.72 0.30 -2.22
C VAL A 189 23.59 0.17 -3.73
N LYS A 190 23.07 1.22 -4.36
CA LYS A 190 22.89 1.26 -5.80
C LYS A 190 24.21 1.61 -6.48
N THR A 191 24.53 0.88 -7.54
CA THR A 191 25.55 1.22 -8.52
C THR A 191 24.88 1.69 -9.81
N ALA A 192 25.33 2.82 -10.37
CA ALA A 192 24.81 3.31 -11.64
C ALA A 192 25.07 2.28 -12.74
N SER A 193 24.04 2.04 -13.59
CA SER A 193 24.11 1.07 -14.70
C SER A 193 24.48 -0.35 -14.28
N ALA A 194 24.15 -0.77 -13.04
CA ALA A 194 24.38 -2.13 -12.59
C ALA A 194 23.56 -3.13 -13.43
N VAL A 195 24.20 -4.18 -13.88
CA VAL A 195 23.62 -5.26 -14.69
C VAL A 195 23.69 -6.60 -13.98
N ASN A 196 24.51 -6.72 -12.93
CA ASN A 196 24.71 -7.91 -12.13
C ASN A 196 24.11 -7.73 -10.73
N PHE A 197 23.57 -8.79 -10.16
CA PHE A 197 22.90 -8.75 -8.87
C PHE A 197 23.07 -10.06 -8.11
N VAL A 198 22.76 -10.05 -6.82
CA VAL A 198 22.73 -11.24 -5.96
C VAL A 198 21.29 -11.75 -5.88
N THR A 199 21.12 -13.06 -6.04
CA THR A 199 19.88 -13.77 -5.78
C THR A 199 19.97 -14.57 -4.49
N ILE A 200 18.87 -14.57 -3.74
CA ILE A 200 18.71 -15.42 -2.55
C ILE A 200 17.49 -16.30 -2.82
N THR A 201 17.71 -17.61 -2.92
CA THR A 201 16.69 -18.57 -3.28
C THR A 201 16.41 -19.51 -2.10
N ASN A 202 15.14 -19.63 -1.72
CA ASN A 202 14.69 -20.68 -0.82
C ASN A 202 14.57 -22.02 -1.56
N SER A 203 14.33 -23.09 -0.82
CA SER A 203 14.30 -24.42 -1.42
C SER A 203 13.26 -25.33 -0.78
N ALA A 204 12.87 -26.38 -1.50
CA ALA A 204 12.02 -27.43 -0.96
C ALA A 204 12.76 -28.27 0.08
N THR A 205 12.03 -29.10 0.85
CA THR A 205 12.61 -30.03 1.83
C THR A 205 13.67 -30.91 1.18
N GLY A 206 14.87 -30.94 1.79
CA GLY A 206 15.98 -31.77 1.30
C GLY A 206 16.83 -31.13 0.19
N GLN A 207 16.49 -29.92 -0.24
CA GLN A 207 17.31 -29.15 -1.18
C GLN A 207 17.98 -27.95 -0.48
N PRO A 208 19.19 -27.52 -0.90
CA PRO A 208 19.87 -26.38 -0.30
C PRO A 208 19.22 -25.05 -0.74
N ALA A 209 19.09 -24.10 0.18
CA ALA A 209 18.87 -22.71 -0.19
C ALA A 209 20.21 -22.11 -0.69
N SER A 210 20.15 -21.13 -1.57
CA SER A 210 21.37 -20.57 -2.18
C SER A 210 21.45 -19.06 -2.11
N ILE A 211 22.67 -18.55 -2.21
CA ILE A 211 23.01 -17.17 -2.49
C ILE A 211 23.88 -17.18 -3.74
N ASP A 212 23.35 -16.71 -4.85
CA ASP A 212 23.99 -16.76 -6.15
C ASP A 212 24.17 -15.35 -6.73
N VAL A 213 24.92 -15.24 -7.80
CA VAL A 213 25.05 -14.02 -8.60
C VAL A 213 24.50 -14.28 -9.99
N ASP A 214 23.77 -13.31 -10.54
CA ASP A 214 23.17 -13.36 -11.86
C ASP A 214 23.27 -11.99 -12.52
N GLY A 215 23.06 -11.93 -13.82
CA GLY A 215 23.15 -10.68 -14.59
C GLY A 215 23.46 -10.89 -16.05
N SER A 216 23.83 -9.83 -16.75
CA SER A 216 24.13 -9.87 -18.17
C SER A 216 25.61 -10.12 -18.53
N ASP A 217 26.50 -10.06 -17.57
CA ASP A 217 27.91 -10.40 -17.80
C ASP A 217 28.11 -11.92 -17.85
N THR A 218 29.04 -12.37 -18.68
CA THR A 218 29.32 -13.82 -18.86
C THR A 218 29.91 -14.44 -17.61
N ASN A 219 30.74 -13.71 -16.86
CA ASN A 219 31.42 -14.20 -15.68
C ASN A 219 31.24 -13.20 -14.52
N ILE A 220 30.58 -13.62 -13.45
CA ILE A 220 30.28 -12.79 -12.29
C ILE A 220 30.79 -13.47 -11.03
N SER A 221 31.60 -12.77 -10.24
CA SER A 221 32.12 -13.29 -8.97
C SER A 221 31.28 -12.83 -7.79
N LEU A 222 30.98 -13.73 -6.85
CA LEU A 222 30.41 -13.38 -5.55
C LEU A 222 31.56 -12.99 -4.60
N HIS A 223 31.56 -11.75 -4.12
CA HIS A 223 32.52 -11.28 -3.13
C HIS A 223 31.90 -11.29 -1.72
N LEU A 224 32.52 -12.05 -0.82
CA LEU A 224 32.21 -12.04 0.61
C LEU A 224 33.38 -11.39 1.36
N GLY A 225 33.16 -10.21 1.89
CA GLY A 225 34.24 -9.43 2.54
C GLY A 225 33.90 -9.03 3.98
N ALA A 226 34.82 -9.19 4.88
CA ALA A 226 34.77 -8.63 6.21
C ALA A 226 35.40 -7.23 6.27
N LYS A 227 35.15 -6.46 7.32
CA LYS A 227 35.71 -5.12 7.51
C LYS A 227 36.87 -5.15 8.51
N GLY A 228 37.94 -4.42 8.20
CA GLY A 228 39.12 -4.25 9.07
C GLY A 228 39.84 -5.59 9.31
N THR A 229 40.00 -5.99 10.56
CA THR A 229 40.62 -7.26 10.95
C THR A 229 39.64 -8.41 11.10
N GLY A 230 38.35 -8.19 10.73
CA GLY A 230 37.35 -9.25 10.73
C GLY A 230 37.62 -10.30 9.66
N ALA A 231 36.91 -11.43 9.73
CA ALA A 231 37.07 -12.54 8.81
C ALA A 231 35.67 -13.06 8.34
N VAL A 232 35.64 -13.67 7.17
CA VAL A 232 34.52 -14.52 6.76
C VAL A 232 34.70 -15.86 7.45
N GLN A 233 33.75 -16.24 8.29
CA GLN A 233 33.80 -17.47 9.06
C GLN A 233 32.75 -18.47 8.55
N ILE A 234 33.19 -19.68 8.18
CA ILE A 234 32.33 -20.80 7.84
C ILE A 234 32.24 -21.70 9.09
N VAL A 235 31.07 -21.69 9.74
CA VAL A 235 30.91 -22.30 11.07
C VAL A 235 30.88 -23.83 11.02
N ASN A 236 30.34 -24.41 9.95
CA ASN A 236 30.21 -25.86 9.83
C ASN A 236 31.27 -26.41 8.86
N LYS A 237 30.86 -27.05 7.78
CA LYS A 237 31.74 -27.67 6.80
C LYS A 237 31.86 -26.78 5.57
N LEU A 238 33.09 -26.61 5.10
CA LEU A 238 33.32 -26.17 3.73
C LEU A 238 33.33 -27.41 2.84
N VAL A 239 32.44 -27.49 1.88
CA VAL A 239 32.41 -28.51 0.85
C VAL A 239 32.95 -27.87 -0.44
N LEU A 240 33.99 -28.43 -0.99
CA LEU A 240 34.52 -28.04 -2.30
C LEU A 240 33.92 -28.97 -3.35
N GLU A 241 33.43 -28.41 -4.43
CA GLU A 241 32.90 -29.18 -5.54
C GLU A 241 34.03 -30.00 -6.18
N LYS A 242 33.71 -31.23 -6.52
CA LYS A 242 34.61 -32.16 -7.14
C LYS A 242 34.06 -32.55 -8.50
N GLY A 243 34.83 -32.36 -9.53
CA GLY A 243 34.53 -32.81 -10.85
C GLY A 243 34.56 -34.35 -11.00
N THR A 244 34.40 -34.83 -12.21
CA THR A 244 34.57 -36.26 -12.55
C THR A 244 36.02 -36.71 -12.27
N ASP A 245 36.15 -37.91 -11.74
CA ASP A 245 37.52 -38.48 -11.52
C ASP A 245 38.28 -38.57 -12.85
N VAL A 246 39.50 -38.09 -12.85
CA VAL A 246 40.39 -38.14 -14.01
C VAL A 246 41.02 -39.53 -14.10
N ALA A 247 40.68 -40.30 -15.10
CA ALA A 247 41.13 -41.67 -15.34
C ALA A 247 42.03 -41.80 -16.59
N THR A 248 42.20 -40.72 -17.34
CA THR A 248 42.86 -40.73 -18.66
C THR A 248 43.87 -39.55 -18.73
N THR A 249 44.67 -39.57 -19.82
CA THR A 249 45.65 -38.49 -20.10
C THR A 249 44.90 -37.33 -20.79
N GLU A 250 44.14 -36.55 -20.00
CA GLU A 250 43.40 -35.36 -20.44
C GLU A 250 43.89 -34.12 -19.68
N ALA A 251 43.52 -32.93 -20.15
CA ALA A 251 43.69 -31.73 -19.38
C ALA A 251 42.74 -31.76 -18.18
N ILE A 252 43.23 -31.38 -17.00
CA ILE A 252 42.35 -31.28 -15.82
C ILE A 252 41.43 -30.07 -15.94
N ASP A 253 40.18 -30.25 -15.54
CA ASP A 253 39.20 -29.16 -15.48
C ASP A 253 39.56 -28.19 -14.37
N LEU A 254 39.67 -26.91 -14.70
CA LEU A 254 39.95 -25.84 -13.75
C LEU A 254 38.68 -25.20 -13.16
N THR A 255 37.49 -25.51 -13.67
CA THR A 255 36.23 -24.99 -13.13
C THR A 255 35.96 -25.52 -11.73
N GLU A 256 36.42 -26.73 -11.43
CA GLU A 256 36.27 -27.39 -10.14
C GLU A 256 37.50 -27.20 -9.25
N PRO A 257 37.36 -26.84 -7.99
CA PRO A 257 38.53 -26.64 -7.09
C PRO A 257 39.26 -27.93 -6.72
N LEU A 258 38.58 -29.09 -6.78
CA LEU A 258 39.14 -30.39 -6.41
C LEU A 258 39.20 -31.34 -7.61
N THR A 259 40.38 -31.82 -7.95
CA THR A 259 40.59 -32.89 -8.93
C THR A 259 41.07 -34.17 -8.23
N VAL A 260 40.39 -35.27 -8.53
CA VAL A 260 40.76 -36.60 -8.06
C VAL A 260 41.20 -37.44 -9.25
N PHE A 261 42.42 -37.94 -9.20
CA PHE A 261 42.93 -38.92 -10.18
C PHE A 261 42.56 -40.31 -9.72
N ASN A 262 41.96 -41.11 -10.61
CA ASN A 262 41.50 -42.45 -10.30
C ASN A 262 41.74 -43.39 -11.50
N SER A 263 42.98 -43.69 -11.77
CA SER A 263 43.40 -44.59 -12.86
C SER A 263 44.12 -45.80 -12.30
N GLY A 264 43.86 -46.96 -12.89
CA GLY A 264 44.65 -48.17 -12.62
C GLY A 264 45.97 -48.26 -13.41
N SER A 265 46.19 -47.37 -14.38
CA SER A 265 47.36 -47.29 -15.23
C SER A 265 48.03 -45.94 -15.10
N VAL A 266 49.25 -45.81 -15.55
CA VAL A 266 49.98 -44.55 -15.63
C VAL A 266 49.25 -43.58 -16.56
N ILE A 267 48.98 -42.35 -16.09
CA ILE A 267 48.38 -41.28 -16.89
C ILE A 267 49.27 -40.01 -16.84
N ASN A 268 49.21 -39.23 -17.92
CA ASN A 268 49.97 -38.00 -18.07
C ASN A 268 49.05 -36.78 -18.31
N PRO A 269 48.22 -36.42 -17.36
CA PRO A 269 47.34 -35.29 -17.53
C PRO A 269 48.10 -33.95 -17.59
N THR A 270 47.43 -32.93 -18.14
CA THR A 270 47.99 -31.59 -18.21
C THR A 270 47.16 -30.59 -17.37
N ILE A 271 47.84 -29.56 -16.85
CA ILE A 271 47.17 -28.44 -16.21
C ILE A 271 47.38 -27.16 -17.04
N SER A 272 46.30 -26.43 -17.32
CA SER A 272 46.34 -25.14 -18.01
C SER A 272 46.62 -23.99 -17.02
N ASP A 273 46.84 -22.80 -17.57
CA ASP A 273 46.98 -21.58 -16.77
C ASP A 273 45.69 -21.32 -16.00
N GLY A 274 45.82 -20.87 -14.75
CA GLY A 274 44.69 -20.39 -13.97
C GLY A 274 44.11 -19.08 -14.54
N THR A 275 42.93 -18.75 -14.17
CA THR A 275 42.20 -17.58 -14.68
C THR A 275 42.21 -16.38 -13.76
N ILE A 276 42.25 -16.61 -12.45
CA ILE A 276 42.15 -15.58 -11.43
C ILE A 276 43.31 -15.68 -10.45
N GLN A 277 43.92 -14.53 -10.09
CA GLN A 277 44.95 -14.47 -9.05
C GLN A 277 44.47 -15.10 -7.75
N GLY A 278 45.26 -16.07 -7.22
CA GLY A 278 44.94 -16.76 -5.98
C GLY A 278 43.96 -17.95 -6.16
N GLU A 279 43.64 -18.34 -7.37
CA GLU A 279 42.88 -19.57 -7.66
C GLU A 279 43.57 -20.78 -7.03
N VAL A 280 42.79 -21.62 -6.33
CA VAL A 280 43.29 -22.76 -5.59
C VAL A 280 42.86 -24.05 -6.24
N LYS A 281 43.79 -24.99 -6.44
CA LYS A 281 43.51 -26.32 -6.97
C LYS A 281 44.00 -27.39 -6.02
N TYR A 282 43.11 -28.25 -5.55
CA TYR A 282 43.40 -29.44 -4.76
C TYR A 282 43.52 -30.63 -5.67
N LEU A 283 44.65 -31.37 -5.56
CA LEU A 283 44.90 -32.54 -6.37
C LEU A 283 45.14 -33.77 -5.49
N SER A 284 44.53 -34.89 -5.80
CA SER A 284 44.71 -36.14 -5.06
C SER A 284 44.68 -37.33 -6.00
N ASN A 285 45.60 -38.29 -5.83
CA ASN A 285 45.57 -39.55 -6.57
C ASN A 285 45.11 -40.69 -5.65
N ILE A 286 43.91 -41.21 -5.94
CA ILE A 286 43.37 -42.40 -5.26
C ILE A 286 43.56 -43.70 -6.09
N GLY A 287 43.86 -43.58 -7.37
CA GLY A 287 44.09 -44.68 -8.29
C GLY A 287 45.44 -45.38 -8.04
N ALA A 288 45.51 -46.65 -8.42
CA ALA A 288 46.75 -47.46 -8.30
C ALA A 288 47.81 -47.05 -9.32
N GLY A 289 47.43 -46.41 -10.41
CA GLY A 289 48.35 -45.90 -11.44
C GLY A 289 49.07 -44.62 -11.01
N GLN A 290 50.29 -44.48 -11.47
CA GLN A 290 51.05 -43.24 -11.29
C GLN A 290 50.43 -42.12 -12.15
N VAL A 291 50.37 -40.89 -11.58
CA VAL A 291 49.96 -39.70 -12.31
C VAL A 291 51.18 -38.79 -12.52
N ASN A 292 51.46 -38.48 -13.76
CA ASN A 292 52.52 -37.58 -14.14
C ASN A 292 51.90 -36.28 -14.66
N LEU A 293 51.53 -35.36 -13.76
CA LEU A 293 50.94 -34.12 -14.13
C LEU A 293 51.96 -33.21 -14.83
N GLN A 294 51.66 -32.94 -16.09
CA GLN A 294 52.51 -32.11 -16.93
C GLN A 294 52.00 -30.64 -16.93
N ALA A 295 52.91 -29.71 -16.86
CA ALA A 295 52.61 -28.34 -17.21
C ALA A 295 52.35 -28.30 -18.73
N GLY A 296 51.23 -27.76 -19.18
CA GLY A 296 50.99 -27.52 -20.60
C GLY A 296 52.05 -26.63 -21.23
N SER A 297 52.05 -26.47 -22.54
CA SER A 297 53.12 -25.76 -23.28
C SER A 297 53.39 -24.33 -22.81
N THR A 298 52.46 -23.68 -22.16
CA THR A 298 52.60 -22.31 -21.60
C THR A 298 52.53 -22.28 -20.07
N THR A 299 51.92 -23.31 -19.45
CA THR A 299 51.69 -23.37 -17.99
C THR A 299 52.97 -23.85 -17.30
N LYS A 300 53.29 -23.20 -16.24
CA LYS A 300 54.48 -23.57 -15.43
C LYS A 300 54.03 -23.77 -13.99
N ILE A 301 54.40 -24.93 -13.44
CA ILE A 301 54.36 -25.13 -12.00
C ILE A 301 55.72 -24.65 -11.46
N PHE A 302 55.70 -23.77 -10.44
CA PHE A 302 56.95 -23.27 -9.86
C PHE A 302 57.80 -24.41 -9.35
N GLY A 303 59.06 -24.44 -9.75
CA GLY A 303 59.98 -25.53 -9.45
C GLY A 303 59.97 -26.70 -10.43
N VAL A 304 58.93 -26.75 -11.33
CA VAL A 304 58.89 -27.75 -12.42
C VAL A 304 59.27 -27.04 -13.72
N ASN A 305 60.37 -27.39 -14.31
CA ASN A 305 60.86 -26.84 -15.59
C ASN A 305 60.07 -27.41 -16.80
N ASN A 306 60.22 -26.81 -17.99
CA ASN A 306 59.70 -27.37 -19.23
C ASN A 306 60.19 -28.83 -19.38
N ASN A 307 59.28 -29.74 -19.72
CA ASN A 307 59.46 -31.22 -19.81
C ASN A 307 59.55 -31.94 -18.46
N LYS A 308 59.21 -31.28 -17.36
CA LYS A 308 59.15 -31.93 -16.05
C LYS A 308 57.72 -32.06 -15.58
N GLN A 309 57.50 -33.00 -14.70
CA GLN A 309 56.19 -33.38 -14.22
C GLN A 309 56.14 -33.39 -12.69
N LEU A 310 54.96 -33.19 -12.17
CA LEU A 310 54.65 -33.49 -10.79
C LEU A 310 54.05 -34.89 -10.71
N GLU A 311 54.73 -35.78 -10.07
CA GLU A 311 54.35 -37.19 -9.99
C GLU A 311 53.64 -37.51 -8.71
N PHE A 312 52.53 -38.26 -8.84
CA PHE A 312 51.72 -38.72 -7.71
C PHE A 312 51.62 -40.23 -7.73
N SER A 313 52.06 -40.87 -6.69
CA SER A 313 51.72 -42.25 -6.37
C SER A 313 50.32 -42.32 -5.74
N GLN A 314 49.78 -43.55 -5.59
CA GLN A 314 48.52 -43.74 -4.88
C GLN A 314 48.57 -43.18 -3.46
N GLY A 315 47.63 -42.32 -3.07
CA GLY A 315 47.53 -41.62 -1.78
C GLY A 315 48.23 -40.28 -1.74
N ASP A 316 48.97 -39.91 -2.79
CA ASP A 316 49.60 -38.59 -2.86
C ASP A 316 48.64 -37.48 -3.22
N GLY A 317 48.94 -36.25 -2.83
CA GLY A 317 48.17 -35.07 -3.14
C GLY A 317 48.95 -33.77 -2.96
N CYS A 318 48.45 -32.71 -3.50
CA CYS A 318 49.01 -31.38 -3.29
C CYS A 318 47.98 -30.26 -3.41
N ILE A 319 48.38 -29.06 -3.01
CA ILE A 319 47.62 -27.82 -3.21
C ILE A 319 48.45 -26.90 -4.09
N LEU A 320 47.86 -26.46 -5.19
CA LEU A 320 48.45 -25.47 -6.10
C LEU A 320 47.67 -24.15 -5.98
N VAL A 321 48.37 -23.03 -6.04
CA VAL A 321 47.80 -21.69 -6.09
C VAL A 321 48.32 -20.95 -7.31
N TRP A 322 47.41 -20.41 -8.12
CA TRP A 322 47.76 -19.64 -9.29
C TRP A 322 48.26 -18.25 -8.96
N ASN A 323 49.37 -17.90 -9.57
CA ASN A 323 49.91 -16.53 -9.52
C ASN A 323 49.90 -15.97 -10.96
N SER A 324 48.96 -15.05 -11.22
CA SER A 324 48.79 -14.46 -12.55
C SER A 324 49.93 -13.54 -12.96
N THR A 325 50.59 -12.89 -11.99
CA THR A 325 51.79 -12.06 -12.26
C THR A 325 52.99 -12.88 -12.73
N ALA A 326 53.17 -14.05 -12.14
CA ALA A 326 54.24 -14.97 -12.52
C ALA A 326 53.83 -15.93 -13.65
N SER A 327 52.53 -15.98 -14.00
CA SER A 327 51.95 -16.97 -14.90
C SER A 327 52.33 -18.39 -14.51
N LYS A 328 52.18 -18.74 -13.24
CA LYS A 328 52.59 -20.03 -12.68
C LYS A 328 51.68 -20.49 -11.55
N TRP A 329 51.51 -21.80 -11.46
CA TRP A 329 50.99 -22.48 -10.27
C TRP A 329 52.11 -22.65 -9.24
N PHE A 330 51.88 -22.23 -8.01
CA PHE A 330 52.77 -22.42 -6.89
C PHE A 330 52.35 -23.63 -6.06
N LEU A 331 53.26 -24.53 -5.80
CA LEU A 331 53.04 -25.67 -4.89
C LEU A 331 53.06 -25.14 -3.44
N VAL A 332 51.90 -25.03 -2.82
CA VAL A 332 51.78 -24.48 -1.46
C VAL A 332 51.79 -25.54 -0.39
N SER A 333 51.25 -26.71 -0.71
CA SER A 333 51.26 -27.88 0.17
C SER A 333 51.53 -29.13 -0.67
N ASN A 334 52.29 -30.04 -0.13
CA ASN A 334 52.63 -31.28 -0.77
C ASN A 334 52.53 -32.45 0.20
N ASN A 335 51.81 -33.49 -0.18
CA ASN A 335 51.71 -34.75 0.52
C ASN A 335 52.11 -35.87 -0.44
N GLY A 336 53.39 -36.23 -0.50
CA GLY A 336 53.90 -37.35 -1.28
C GLY A 336 54.30 -37.04 -2.73
N ALA A 337 53.66 -36.03 -3.37
CA ALA A 337 53.98 -35.72 -4.76
C ALA A 337 55.45 -35.35 -4.98
N THR A 338 56.07 -35.86 -6.01
CA THR A 338 57.49 -35.61 -6.31
C THR A 338 57.68 -34.80 -7.58
N ILE A 339 58.68 -33.90 -7.57
CA ILE A 339 59.07 -33.16 -8.77
C ILE A 339 60.08 -33.99 -9.53
N ASN A 340 59.67 -34.57 -10.63
CA ASN A 340 60.59 -35.29 -11.51
C ASN A 340 61.35 -34.30 -12.40
N ASN A 341 62.65 -34.24 -12.19
CA ASN A 341 63.57 -33.30 -12.84
C ASN A 341 64.45 -33.96 -13.91
N THR A 342 64.25 -35.22 -14.23
CA THR A 342 65.07 -35.97 -15.22
C THR A 342 64.50 -35.92 -16.61
#